data_97bb10f81ad6ebf091c1d74946aa5fca
#
_entry.id   97bb10f81ad6ebf091c1d74946aa5fca
#
_cell.length_a   1.000
_cell.length_b   1.000
_cell.length_c   1.000
_cell.angle_alpha   90.00
_cell.angle_beta   90.00
_cell.angle_gamma   90.00
#
_symmetry.space_group_name_H-M   'P 1'
#
loop_
_entity.id
_entity.type
_entity.pdbx_description
1 polymer ?
#
loop_
_entity_poly.entity_id
_entity_poly.type
_entity_poly.pdbx_seq_one_letter_code
_entity_poly.pdbx_strand_id
1 'polypeptide(L)'
;MNYKKIVVAGGGILGSQIAFQSAYCGYEVVILIRKEDSKEEVKNKINKLYDTYKETIALMTKNKEWARGIAKENKFNNNDCLNKLNKTKNNITIETEQSKALENADLLIESITENYDIKVSFYKEIAPLLEEKTVIVTNSSTLLPSKLARFTNRPDKYLSLHFANSIWKNNIAEVMKHSGTNNKYFEEVVKFAESINMIPLKANTEKSGYLLNSMLVPFLLSAMDLVANEVSDPETIDKAWTLGTGAPKGPFQIMDTVGLETAKNIVLQYQKVPDLFDPLLKKMMLPYNYDGMLRILNKYIDEGKIGKSSGEGFYKYSKKD
;
A
#
# COMPACT_ATOMS: atom_id res chain seq x y z
N MET A 1 9.89 22.29 6.20
CA MET A 1 9.64 22.75 4.83
C MET A 1 8.17 22.56 4.54
N ASN A 2 7.53 23.47 3.82
CA ASN A 2 6.18 23.21 3.30
C ASN A 2 6.36 22.68 1.87
N TYR A 3 6.19 21.37 1.68
CA TYR A 3 6.08 20.82 0.33
C TYR A 3 4.92 21.47 -0.40
N LYS A 4 5.07 21.72 -1.69
CA LYS A 4 4.02 22.28 -2.57
C LYS A 4 3.75 21.34 -3.73
N LYS A 5 4.81 20.92 -4.44
CA LYS A 5 4.73 20.02 -5.58
C LYS A 5 5.19 18.62 -5.21
N ILE A 6 4.27 17.66 -5.38
CA ILE A 6 4.49 16.23 -5.12
C ILE A 6 4.53 15.50 -6.45
N VAL A 7 5.55 14.71 -6.68
CA VAL A 7 5.62 13.83 -7.84
C VAL A 7 5.40 12.40 -7.38
N VAL A 8 4.44 11.71 -7.97
CA VAL A 8 4.20 10.28 -7.75
C VAL A 8 4.64 9.51 -8.98
N ALA A 9 5.74 8.80 -8.87
CA ALA A 9 6.24 7.94 -9.93
C ALA A 9 5.50 6.60 -9.91
N GLY A 10 4.64 6.40 -10.89
CA GLY A 10 3.81 5.21 -11.05
C GLY A 10 2.30 5.51 -10.97
N GLY A 11 1.57 5.26 -12.07
CA GLY A 11 0.11 5.39 -12.20
C GLY A 11 -0.65 4.08 -11.89
N GLY A 12 -0.07 3.18 -11.08
CA GLY A 12 -0.72 1.97 -10.61
C GLY A 12 -1.88 2.26 -9.64
N ILE A 13 -2.49 1.21 -9.08
CA ILE A 13 -3.63 1.34 -8.16
C ILE A 13 -3.26 2.24 -6.98
N LEU A 14 -2.20 1.91 -6.26
CA LEU A 14 -1.80 2.64 -5.05
C LEU A 14 -1.18 4.01 -5.38
N GLY A 15 -0.35 4.11 -6.43
CA GLY A 15 0.20 5.39 -6.88
C GLY A 15 -0.88 6.40 -7.25
N SER A 16 -1.95 5.96 -7.93
CA SER A 16 -3.11 6.82 -8.23
C SER A 16 -3.86 7.26 -6.95
N GLN A 17 -3.98 6.38 -5.95
CA GLN A 17 -4.59 6.72 -4.66
C GLN A 17 -3.76 7.76 -3.89
N ILE A 18 -2.43 7.58 -3.84
CA ILE A 18 -1.50 8.52 -3.18
C ILE A 18 -1.57 9.90 -3.86
N ALA A 19 -1.54 9.92 -5.19
CA ALA A 19 -1.66 11.15 -5.96
C ALA A 19 -2.98 11.85 -5.71
N PHE A 20 -4.10 11.11 -5.75
CA PHE A 20 -5.44 11.65 -5.52
C PHE A 20 -5.58 12.20 -4.10
N GLN A 21 -5.13 11.47 -3.07
CA GLN A 21 -5.18 11.90 -1.68
C GLN A 21 -4.35 13.18 -1.45
N SER A 22 -3.15 13.24 -2.03
CA SER A 22 -2.30 14.43 -1.92
C SER A 22 -2.96 15.65 -2.57
N ALA A 23 -3.53 15.49 -3.76
CA ALA A 23 -4.26 16.55 -4.46
C ALA A 23 -5.55 16.98 -3.73
N TYR A 24 -6.28 16.01 -3.14
CA TYR A 24 -7.46 16.28 -2.30
C TYR A 24 -7.10 17.13 -1.09
N CYS A 25 -5.91 16.94 -0.54
CA CYS A 25 -5.38 17.75 0.56
C CYS A 25 -4.73 19.07 0.12
N GLY A 26 -4.77 19.41 -1.17
CA GLY A 26 -4.40 20.72 -1.71
C GLY A 26 -2.99 20.84 -2.29
N TYR A 27 -2.28 19.72 -2.46
CA TYR A 27 -0.97 19.72 -3.12
C TYR A 27 -1.11 19.78 -4.64
N GLU A 28 -0.15 20.42 -5.30
CA GLU A 28 0.11 20.22 -6.72
C GLU A 28 0.72 18.85 -6.93
N VAL A 29 0.14 18.01 -7.78
CA VAL A 29 0.56 16.63 -7.96
C VAL A 29 0.83 16.33 -9.42
N VAL A 30 2.00 15.73 -9.70
CA VAL A 30 2.33 15.17 -10.99
C VAL A 30 2.43 13.66 -10.86
N ILE A 31 1.67 12.92 -11.67
CA ILE A 31 1.82 11.48 -11.81
C ILE A 31 2.78 11.22 -12.96
N LEU A 32 3.98 10.79 -12.64
CA LEU A 32 4.97 10.39 -13.64
C LEU A 32 4.74 8.94 -14.07
N ILE A 33 4.48 8.74 -15.35
CA ILE A 33 4.28 7.43 -15.96
C ILE A 33 5.26 7.20 -17.10
N ARG A 34 5.53 5.94 -17.42
CA ARG A 34 6.55 5.58 -18.41
C ARG A 34 6.08 5.70 -19.87
N LYS A 35 4.79 5.47 -20.15
CA LYS A 35 4.25 5.36 -21.50
C LYS A 35 3.06 6.29 -21.69
N GLU A 36 3.01 6.96 -22.84
CA GLU A 36 1.91 7.84 -23.21
C GLU A 36 0.57 7.09 -23.27
N ASP A 37 0.56 5.89 -23.84
CA ASP A 37 -0.64 5.02 -23.95
C ASP A 37 -1.28 4.68 -22.59
N SER A 38 -0.53 4.81 -21.50
CA SER A 38 -1.05 4.57 -20.15
C SER A 38 -1.77 5.79 -19.54
N LYS A 39 -1.73 6.96 -20.18
CA LYS A 39 -2.37 8.19 -19.66
C LYS A 39 -3.87 8.02 -19.45
N GLU A 40 -4.54 7.42 -20.42
CA GLU A 40 -6.00 7.25 -20.34
C GLU A 40 -6.39 6.28 -19.22
N GLU A 41 -5.65 5.20 -19.03
CA GLU A 41 -5.86 4.27 -17.92
C GLU A 41 -5.72 4.97 -16.56
N VAL A 42 -4.68 5.83 -16.41
CA VAL A 42 -4.48 6.60 -15.17
C VAL A 42 -5.60 7.61 -14.96
N LYS A 43 -6.03 8.33 -16.02
CA LYS A 43 -7.20 9.24 -15.93
C LYS A 43 -8.45 8.51 -15.47
N ASN A 44 -8.69 7.30 -15.98
CA ASN A 44 -9.85 6.49 -15.58
C ASN A 44 -9.77 6.08 -14.11
N LYS A 45 -8.57 5.75 -13.59
CA LYS A 45 -8.37 5.51 -12.15
C LYS A 45 -8.65 6.75 -11.30
N ILE A 46 -8.19 7.93 -11.74
CA ILE A 46 -8.45 9.21 -11.05
C ILE A 46 -9.95 9.52 -11.05
N ASN A 47 -10.65 9.31 -12.17
CA ASN A 47 -12.10 9.49 -12.26
C ASN A 47 -12.85 8.55 -11.30
N LYS A 48 -12.47 7.27 -11.28
CA LYS A 48 -13.05 6.30 -10.35
C LYS A 48 -12.79 6.66 -8.88
N LEU A 49 -11.62 7.19 -8.55
CA LEU A 49 -11.33 7.67 -7.21
C LEU A 49 -12.20 8.88 -6.86
N TYR A 50 -12.41 9.81 -7.78
CA TYR A 50 -13.32 10.94 -7.58
C TYR A 50 -14.73 10.47 -7.21
N ASP A 51 -15.28 9.51 -7.96
CA ASP A 51 -16.61 8.95 -7.69
C ASP A 51 -16.63 8.22 -6.35
N THR A 52 -15.60 7.43 -6.04
CA THR A 52 -15.44 6.74 -4.75
C THR A 52 -15.44 7.72 -3.57
N TYR A 53 -14.70 8.85 -3.68
CA TYR A 53 -14.68 9.86 -2.61
C TYR A 53 -16.04 10.54 -2.47
N LYS A 54 -16.71 10.86 -3.60
CA LYS A 54 -18.05 11.46 -3.60
C LYS A 54 -19.08 10.57 -2.90
N GLU A 55 -19.09 9.28 -3.24
CA GLU A 55 -19.96 8.28 -2.60
C GLU A 55 -19.63 8.15 -1.11
N THR A 56 -18.35 8.06 -0.75
CA THR A 56 -17.91 7.94 0.64
C THR A 56 -18.31 9.17 1.45
N ILE A 57 -18.16 10.38 0.92
CA ILE A 57 -18.61 11.63 1.59
C ILE A 57 -20.13 11.58 1.84
N ALA A 58 -20.91 11.10 0.85
CA ALA A 58 -22.36 10.96 1.00
C ALA A 58 -22.74 9.91 2.09
N LEU A 59 -21.97 8.82 2.22
CA LEU A 59 -22.17 7.83 3.29
C LEU A 59 -21.78 8.38 4.67
N MET A 60 -20.68 9.14 4.74
CA MET A 60 -20.26 9.85 5.97
C MET A 60 -21.34 10.82 6.46
N THR A 61 -21.96 11.57 5.54
CA THR A 61 -23.06 12.50 5.86
C THR A 61 -24.26 11.77 6.48
N LYS A 62 -24.49 10.53 6.09
CA LYS A 62 -25.59 9.67 6.61
C LYS A 62 -25.17 8.85 7.84
N ASN A 63 -23.97 9.03 8.37
CA ASN A 63 -23.37 8.20 9.44
C ASN A 63 -23.37 6.69 9.14
N LYS A 64 -23.32 6.31 7.84
CA LYS A 64 -23.30 4.90 7.42
C LYS A 64 -21.90 4.34 7.29
N GLU A 65 -20.94 5.22 7.10
CA GLU A 65 -19.54 4.85 6.95
C GLU A 65 -18.64 6.02 7.40
N TRP A 66 -17.42 5.72 7.84
CA TRP A 66 -16.44 6.74 8.18
C TRP A 66 -15.11 6.50 7.46
N ALA A 67 -14.55 7.56 6.85
CA ALA A 67 -13.27 7.54 6.14
C ALA A 67 -12.35 8.64 6.66
N ARG A 68 -11.44 8.29 7.57
CA ARG A 68 -10.56 9.25 8.25
C ARG A 68 -9.58 9.97 7.33
N GLY A 69 -9.23 9.36 6.18
CA GLY A 69 -8.41 10.01 5.16
C GLY A 69 -9.13 11.16 4.45
N ILE A 70 -10.47 11.14 4.39
CA ILE A 70 -11.27 12.24 3.84
C ILE A 70 -11.39 13.36 4.86
N ALA A 71 -11.79 13.04 6.10
CA ALA A 71 -11.90 14.04 7.17
C ALA A 71 -11.78 13.37 8.54
N LYS A 72 -11.23 14.11 9.52
CA LYS A 72 -11.31 13.74 10.94
C LYS A 72 -12.74 13.92 11.44
N GLU A 73 -13.20 13.02 12.31
CA GLU A 73 -14.59 12.95 12.77
C GLU A 73 -15.09 14.29 13.34
N ASN A 74 -14.29 14.93 14.18
CA ASN A 74 -14.62 16.21 14.80
C ASN A 74 -14.44 17.44 13.87
N LYS A 75 -14.01 17.24 12.61
CA LYS A 75 -13.79 18.28 11.60
C LYS A 75 -14.53 18.03 10.29
N PHE A 76 -15.47 17.06 10.30
CA PHE A 76 -16.23 16.76 9.11
C PHE A 76 -17.21 17.88 8.78
N ASN A 77 -17.11 18.39 7.57
CA ASN A 77 -18.09 19.27 6.96
C ASN A 77 -18.28 18.80 5.51
N ASN A 78 -19.52 18.44 5.17
CA ASN A 78 -19.86 17.88 3.85
C ASN A 78 -19.49 18.84 2.71
N ASN A 79 -19.82 20.14 2.85
CA ASN A 79 -19.58 21.13 1.81
C ASN A 79 -18.08 21.37 1.61
N ASP A 80 -17.29 21.41 2.68
CA ASP A 80 -15.84 21.56 2.61
C ASP A 80 -15.18 20.33 1.93
N CYS A 81 -15.65 19.13 2.26
CA CYS A 81 -15.17 17.91 1.62
C CYS A 81 -15.49 17.88 0.12
N LEU A 82 -16.71 18.27 -0.28
CA LEU A 82 -17.10 18.35 -1.69
C LEU A 82 -16.33 19.46 -2.43
N ASN A 83 -16.11 20.61 -1.80
CA ASN A 83 -15.32 21.69 -2.38
C ASN A 83 -13.86 21.27 -2.63
N LYS A 84 -13.24 20.55 -1.70
CA LYS A 84 -11.91 19.96 -1.88
C LYS A 84 -11.92 18.95 -3.02
N LEU A 85 -12.91 18.06 -3.05
CA LEU A 85 -13.05 17.03 -4.08
C LEU A 85 -13.16 17.66 -5.48
N ASN A 86 -13.96 18.70 -5.63
CA ASN A 86 -14.14 19.39 -6.92
C ASN A 86 -12.85 20.04 -7.45
N LYS A 87 -11.96 20.46 -6.56
CA LYS A 87 -10.64 21.04 -6.92
C LYS A 87 -9.57 19.97 -7.20
N THR A 88 -9.76 18.76 -6.71
CA THR A 88 -8.72 17.70 -6.73
C THR A 88 -8.19 17.41 -8.12
N LYS A 89 -9.09 17.26 -9.12
CA LYS A 89 -8.65 16.92 -10.50
C LYS A 89 -7.81 18.02 -11.15
N ASN A 90 -8.07 19.28 -10.80
CA ASN A 90 -7.31 20.42 -11.34
C ASN A 90 -5.89 20.49 -10.76
N ASN A 91 -5.64 19.81 -9.66
CA ASN A 91 -4.34 19.76 -9.00
C ASN A 91 -3.51 18.54 -9.46
N ILE A 92 -4.01 17.72 -10.40
CA ILE A 92 -3.32 16.51 -10.88
C ILE A 92 -2.96 16.68 -12.35
N THR A 93 -1.66 16.53 -12.65
CA THR A 93 -1.11 16.44 -14.01
C THR A 93 -0.54 15.05 -14.23
N ILE A 94 -0.67 14.50 -15.43
CA ILE A 94 -0.06 13.22 -15.81
C ILE A 94 1.01 13.51 -16.85
N GLU A 95 2.25 13.14 -16.53
CA GLU A 95 3.42 13.44 -17.36
C GLU A 95 4.22 12.17 -17.66
N THR A 96 4.81 12.11 -18.85
CA THR A 96 5.71 11.02 -19.29
C THR A 96 7.16 11.47 -19.38
N GLU A 97 7.39 12.76 -19.53
CA GLU A 97 8.71 13.34 -19.58
C GLU A 97 9.25 13.59 -18.16
N GLN A 98 10.30 12.86 -17.79
CA GLN A 98 10.86 12.90 -16.44
C GLN A 98 11.33 14.30 -16.05
N SER A 99 12.01 15.02 -16.93
CA SER A 99 12.52 16.37 -16.67
C SER A 99 11.41 17.34 -16.29
N LYS A 100 10.30 17.33 -17.04
CA LYS A 100 9.12 18.18 -16.76
C LYS A 100 8.40 17.78 -15.47
N ALA A 101 8.23 16.47 -15.25
CA ALA A 101 7.57 15.97 -14.06
C ALA A 101 8.33 16.39 -12.81
N LEU A 102 9.66 16.28 -12.83
CA LEU A 102 10.54 16.47 -11.66
C LEU A 102 10.94 17.93 -11.42
N GLU A 103 10.71 18.80 -12.39
CA GLU A 103 11.00 20.23 -12.25
C GLU A 103 10.29 20.81 -11.03
N ASN A 104 11.04 21.50 -10.15
CA ASN A 104 10.55 22.10 -8.90
C ASN A 104 9.89 21.11 -7.90
N ALA A 105 10.11 19.81 -8.04
CA ALA A 105 9.57 18.82 -7.11
C ALA A 105 10.13 18.99 -5.69
N ASP A 106 9.26 19.01 -4.70
CA ASP A 106 9.65 19.03 -3.28
C ASP A 106 9.75 17.61 -2.71
N LEU A 107 8.84 16.73 -3.12
CA LEU A 107 8.80 15.33 -2.70
C LEU A 107 8.52 14.44 -3.90
N LEU A 108 9.34 13.41 -4.08
CA LEU A 108 9.11 12.33 -5.03
C LEU A 108 8.70 11.06 -4.28
N ILE A 109 7.51 10.54 -4.57
CA ILE A 109 6.99 9.27 -4.02
C ILE A 109 7.10 8.21 -5.11
N GLU A 110 8.01 7.26 -4.94
CA GLU A 110 8.18 6.15 -5.86
C GLU A 110 7.17 5.04 -5.54
N SER A 111 6.29 4.75 -6.50
CA SER A 111 5.25 3.71 -6.44
C SER A 111 5.20 2.89 -7.74
N ILE A 112 6.40 2.58 -8.29
CA ILE A 112 6.55 1.73 -9.49
C ILE A 112 6.53 0.24 -9.10
N THR A 113 6.70 -0.62 -10.11
CA THR A 113 6.73 -2.09 -9.94
C THR A 113 7.71 -2.53 -8.85
N GLU A 114 7.29 -3.47 -8.02
CA GLU A 114 8.09 -4.04 -6.92
C GLU A 114 9.16 -5.01 -7.46
N ASN A 115 10.16 -4.43 -8.11
CA ASN A 115 11.31 -5.13 -8.69
C ASN A 115 12.57 -4.29 -8.45
N TYR A 116 13.58 -4.93 -7.87
CA TYR A 116 14.83 -4.27 -7.48
C TYR A 116 15.54 -3.59 -8.66
N ASP A 117 15.74 -4.31 -9.77
CA ASP A 117 16.50 -3.80 -10.92
C ASP A 117 15.77 -2.65 -11.62
N ILE A 118 14.44 -2.74 -11.72
CA ILE A 118 13.60 -1.65 -12.26
C ILE A 118 13.73 -0.39 -11.40
N LYS A 119 13.68 -0.55 -10.07
CA LYS A 119 13.84 0.60 -9.15
C LYS A 119 15.25 1.18 -9.21
N VAL A 120 16.28 0.35 -9.30
CA VAL A 120 17.67 0.81 -9.47
C VAL A 120 17.84 1.60 -10.75
N SER A 121 17.35 1.10 -11.90
CA SER A 121 17.38 1.83 -13.17
C SER A 121 16.64 3.16 -13.06
N PHE A 122 15.44 3.15 -12.53
CA PHE A 122 14.65 4.36 -12.32
C PHE A 122 15.39 5.41 -11.50
N TYR A 123 15.96 5.04 -10.34
CA TYR A 123 16.68 5.99 -9.51
C TYR A 123 17.93 6.55 -10.20
N LYS A 124 18.69 5.75 -10.95
CA LYS A 124 19.84 6.22 -11.72
C LYS A 124 19.44 7.21 -12.81
N GLU A 125 18.30 7.01 -13.46
CA GLU A 125 17.77 7.89 -14.49
C GLU A 125 17.33 9.24 -13.93
N ILE A 126 16.61 9.24 -12.81
CA ILE A 126 16.01 10.46 -12.26
C ILE A 126 16.97 11.27 -11.36
N ALA A 127 17.94 10.62 -10.74
CA ALA A 127 18.83 11.28 -9.76
C ALA A 127 19.50 12.57 -10.29
N PRO A 128 19.99 12.63 -11.54
CA PRO A 128 20.57 13.85 -12.09
C PRO A 128 19.55 14.93 -12.44
N LEU A 129 18.25 14.59 -12.53
CA LEU A 129 17.16 15.52 -12.89
C LEU A 129 16.54 16.20 -11.66
N LEU A 130 16.83 15.70 -10.47
CA LEU A 130 16.21 16.19 -9.24
C LEU A 130 16.96 17.38 -8.67
N GLU A 131 16.24 18.41 -8.27
CA GLU A 131 16.79 19.54 -7.54
C GLU A 131 17.31 19.14 -6.15
N GLU A 132 18.27 19.95 -5.63
CA GLU A 132 18.88 19.72 -4.31
C GLU A 132 17.84 19.57 -3.18
N LYS A 133 16.74 20.33 -3.23
CA LYS A 133 15.69 20.32 -2.20
C LYS A 133 14.87 19.03 -2.16
N THR A 134 14.79 18.27 -3.26
CA THR A 134 13.86 17.16 -3.41
C THR A 134 14.17 16.01 -2.46
N VAL A 135 13.20 15.64 -1.64
CA VAL A 135 13.21 14.42 -0.83
C VAL A 135 12.61 13.28 -1.63
N ILE A 136 13.16 12.08 -1.50
CA ILE A 136 12.67 10.88 -2.19
C ILE A 136 12.15 9.89 -1.17
N VAL A 137 10.94 9.37 -1.40
CA VAL A 137 10.41 8.27 -0.61
C VAL A 137 9.97 7.12 -1.51
N THR A 138 10.17 5.89 -1.03
CA THR A 138 9.65 4.69 -1.70
C THR A 138 8.42 4.15 -0.99
N ASN A 139 7.41 3.76 -1.78
CA ASN A 139 6.23 3.04 -1.29
C ASN A 139 6.41 1.51 -1.37
N SER A 140 7.64 1.03 -1.58
CA SER A 140 7.95 -0.41 -1.62
C SER A 140 7.49 -1.12 -0.35
N SER A 141 6.85 -2.27 -0.50
CA SER A 141 6.37 -3.08 0.64
C SER A 141 7.44 -4.00 1.22
N THR A 142 8.44 -4.39 0.42
CA THR A 142 9.39 -5.44 0.77
C THR A 142 10.86 -5.03 0.67
N LEU A 143 11.19 -4.11 -0.26
CA LEU A 143 12.57 -3.67 -0.47
C LEU A 143 12.96 -2.62 0.56
N LEU A 144 14.03 -2.91 1.30
CA LEU A 144 14.56 -2.00 2.33
C LEU A 144 15.18 -0.76 1.68
N PRO A 145 14.95 0.45 2.22
CA PRO A 145 15.51 1.68 1.67
C PRO A 145 17.04 1.67 1.64
N SER A 146 17.74 1.07 2.60
CA SER A 146 19.22 0.94 2.55
C SER A 146 19.76 0.27 1.29
N LYS A 147 18.99 -0.64 0.68
CA LYS A 147 19.39 -1.34 -0.53
C LYS A 147 19.37 -0.44 -1.77
N LEU A 148 18.53 0.59 -1.76
CA LEU A 148 18.27 1.47 -2.91
C LEU A 148 18.87 2.88 -2.74
N ALA A 149 19.10 3.32 -1.51
CA ALA A 149 19.54 4.69 -1.16
C ALA A 149 20.75 5.19 -1.97
N ARG A 150 21.75 4.33 -2.19
CA ARG A 150 22.99 4.69 -2.95
C ARG A 150 22.74 5.08 -4.40
N PHE A 151 21.63 4.68 -4.99
CA PHE A 151 21.30 4.96 -6.38
C PHE A 151 20.55 6.28 -6.57
N THR A 152 20.16 6.93 -5.48
CA THR A 152 19.39 8.19 -5.51
C THR A 152 20.28 9.43 -5.55
N ASN A 153 21.61 9.29 -5.40
CA ASN A 153 22.60 10.36 -5.22
C ASN A 153 22.32 11.29 -4.01
N ARG A 154 21.36 10.93 -3.16
CA ARG A 154 20.96 11.66 -1.95
C ARG A 154 20.47 10.72 -0.85
N PRO A 155 21.32 9.80 -0.37
CA PRO A 155 20.92 8.79 0.58
C PRO A 155 20.38 9.37 1.91
N ASP A 156 20.86 10.56 2.28
CA ASP A 156 20.39 11.28 3.47
C ASP A 156 18.95 11.83 3.34
N LYS A 157 18.44 12.02 2.11
CA LYS A 157 17.09 12.49 1.75
C LYS A 157 16.21 11.35 1.21
N TYR A 158 16.59 10.10 1.45
CA TYR A 158 15.87 8.92 0.98
C TYR A 158 15.38 8.08 2.16
N LEU A 159 14.11 7.67 2.11
CA LEU A 159 13.48 6.84 3.13
C LEU A 159 12.23 6.15 2.57
N SER A 160 11.52 5.37 3.39
CA SER A 160 10.27 4.76 2.99
C SER A 160 9.06 5.53 3.51
N LEU A 161 8.01 5.60 2.68
CA LEU A 161 6.68 6.06 3.04
C LEU A 161 5.67 5.09 2.42
N HIS A 162 5.27 4.09 3.19
CA HIS A 162 4.44 2.97 2.75
C HIS A 162 2.99 3.17 3.17
N PHE A 163 2.08 3.00 2.21
CA PHE A 163 0.64 3.18 2.40
C PHE A 163 -0.11 1.84 2.30
N ALA A 164 -1.18 1.71 3.05
CA ALA A 164 -2.15 0.64 2.85
C ALA A 164 -3.12 0.98 1.71
N ASN A 165 -3.62 -0.02 0.98
CA ASN A 165 -4.66 0.19 -0.03
C ASN A 165 -5.93 0.80 0.57
N SER A 166 -6.71 1.52 -0.26
CA SER A 166 -7.89 2.28 0.17
C SER A 166 -7.55 3.34 1.21
N ILE A 167 -6.53 4.16 0.90
CA ILE A 167 -5.90 5.10 1.83
C ILE A 167 -6.88 6.13 2.42
N TRP A 168 -8.00 6.41 1.77
CA TRP A 168 -9.06 7.27 2.33
C TRP A 168 -9.78 6.65 3.53
N LYS A 169 -9.79 5.31 3.62
CA LYS A 169 -10.34 4.54 4.76
C LYS A 169 -9.23 4.07 5.69
N ASN A 170 -8.23 3.37 5.13
CA ASN A 170 -7.07 2.81 5.83
C ASN A 170 -5.96 3.85 5.89
N ASN A 171 -6.22 4.95 6.58
CA ASN A 171 -5.38 6.15 6.57
C ASN A 171 -4.11 6.03 7.41
N ILE A 172 -3.38 4.93 7.29
CA ILE A 172 -2.05 4.76 7.88
C ILE A 172 -0.95 4.97 6.84
N ALA A 173 0.18 5.52 7.27
CA ALA A 173 1.39 5.66 6.47
C ALA A 173 2.59 5.25 7.32
N GLU A 174 3.26 4.17 6.96
CA GLU A 174 4.42 3.67 7.67
C GLU A 174 5.67 4.40 7.17
N VAL A 175 6.30 5.17 8.06
CA VAL A 175 7.50 5.94 7.75
C VAL A 175 8.71 5.23 8.34
N MET A 176 9.65 4.81 7.49
CA MET A 176 10.80 4.02 7.90
C MET A 176 12.08 4.61 7.30
N LYS A 177 13.04 4.93 8.16
CA LYS A 177 14.36 5.43 7.78
C LYS A 177 15.39 4.31 7.77
N HIS A 178 16.43 4.45 6.93
CA HIS A 178 17.65 3.67 7.02
C HIS A 178 18.75 4.45 7.82
N SER A 179 19.85 3.80 8.13
CA SER A 179 20.92 4.37 8.95
C SER A 179 21.54 5.67 8.38
N GLY A 180 21.47 5.87 7.08
CA GLY A 180 21.98 7.08 6.40
C GLY A 180 20.95 8.20 6.24
N THR A 181 19.67 7.98 6.57
CA THR A 181 18.64 9.01 6.46
C THR A 181 18.83 10.11 7.50
N ASN A 182 18.87 11.37 7.07
CA ASN A 182 18.88 12.51 7.99
C ASN A 182 17.53 12.65 8.70
N ASN A 183 17.56 12.76 10.02
CA ASN A 183 16.35 12.83 10.84
C ASN A 183 15.44 14.04 10.50
N LYS A 184 16.02 15.12 9.98
CA LYS A 184 15.25 16.28 9.50
C LYS A 184 14.24 15.85 8.41
N TYR A 185 14.69 15.11 7.40
CA TYR A 185 13.84 14.66 6.30
C TYR A 185 12.85 13.58 6.73
N PHE A 186 13.24 12.72 7.69
CA PHE A 186 12.30 11.80 8.32
C PHE A 186 11.12 12.52 8.96
N GLU A 187 11.37 13.55 9.78
CA GLU A 187 10.30 14.31 10.43
C GLU A 187 9.50 15.18 9.41
N GLU A 188 10.11 15.65 8.33
CA GLU A 188 9.40 16.34 7.26
C GLU A 188 8.41 15.40 6.53
N VAL A 189 8.80 14.15 6.25
CA VAL A 189 7.93 13.14 5.64
C VAL A 189 6.80 12.72 6.59
N VAL A 190 7.07 12.61 7.89
CA VAL A 190 6.03 12.39 8.91
C VAL A 190 4.98 13.50 8.86
N LYS A 191 5.41 14.77 8.85
CA LYS A 191 4.49 15.92 8.74
C LYS A 191 3.73 15.94 7.42
N PHE A 192 4.36 15.53 6.32
CA PHE A 192 3.67 15.37 5.05
C PHE A 192 2.56 14.32 5.14
N ALA A 193 2.83 13.15 5.71
CA ALA A 193 1.82 12.12 5.91
C ALA A 193 0.63 12.64 6.75
N GLU A 194 0.90 13.38 7.84
CA GLU A 194 -0.16 14.03 8.64
C GLU A 194 -0.98 15.05 7.84
N SER A 195 -0.32 15.81 6.97
CA SER A 195 -0.95 16.86 6.16
C SER A 195 -1.90 16.31 5.10
N ILE A 196 -1.69 15.08 4.66
CA ILE A 196 -2.60 14.37 3.76
C ILE A 196 -3.58 13.45 4.51
N ASN A 197 -3.88 13.77 5.77
CA ASN A 197 -4.79 13.05 6.66
C ASN A 197 -4.40 11.59 6.96
N MET A 198 -3.13 11.22 6.82
CA MET A 198 -2.64 9.92 7.26
C MET A 198 -2.23 9.95 8.73
N ILE A 199 -2.25 8.79 9.36
CA ILE A 199 -1.66 8.54 10.67
C ILE A 199 -0.28 7.96 10.41
N PRO A 200 0.82 8.73 10.67
CA PRO A 200 2.16 8.22 10.44
C PRO A 200 2.54 7.19 11.51
N LEU A 201 2.98 6.03 11.07
CA LEU A 201 3.53 4.97 11.93
C LEU A 201 5.05 4.96 11.76
N LYS A 202 5.76 5.43 12.77
CA LYS A 202 7.22 5.57 12.72
C LYS A 202 7.89 4.23 12.99
N ALA A 203 8.69 3.73 12.04
CA ALA A 203 9.58 2.59 12.26
C ALA A 203 11.00 3.08 12.54
N ASN A 204 11.53 2.76 13.70
CA ASN A 204 12.85 3.24 14.17
C ASN A 204 14.02 2.58 13.44
N THR A 205 13.81 1.38 12.92
CA THR A 205 14.79 0.59 12.17
C THR A 205 14.14 -0.03 10.94
N GLU A 206 14.98 -0.43 9.99
CA GLU A 206 14.51 -1.10 8.78
C GLU A 206 13.95 -2.49 9.09
N LYS A 207 12.76 -2.74 8.57
CA LYS A 207 12.08 -4.03 8.62
C LYS A 207 11.31 -4.26 7.33
N SER A 208 11.62 -5.34 6.61
CA SER A 208 10.80 -5.78 5.48
C SER A 208 9.39 -6.13 5.98
N GLY A 209 8.36 -5.63 5.28
CA GLY A 209 6.97 -5.78 5.71
C GLY A 209 6.53 -4.76 6.78
N TYR A 210 7.41 -3.85 7.19
CA TYR A 210 7.13 -2.80 8.17
C TYR A 210 6.49 -3.32 9.46
N LEU A 211 5.60 -2.56 10.09
CA LEU A 211 4.90 -2.97 11.31
C LEU A 211 3.70 -3.86 10.97
N LEU A 212 2.83 -3.39 10.05
CA LEU A 212 1.56 -4.06 9.75
C LEU A 212 1.79 -5.47 9.19
N ASN A 213 2.52 -5.61 8.09
CA ASN A 213 2.71 -6.91 7.46
C ASN A 213 3.59 -7.84 8.30
N SER A 214 4.47 -7.31 9.15
CA SER A 214 5.26 -8.13 10.09
C SER A 214 4.42 -8.84 11.14
N MET A 215 3.23 -8.31 11.46
CA MET A 215 2.25 -8.94 12.35
C MET A 215 1.20 -9.71 11.56
N LEU A 216 0.67 -9.12 10.49
CA LEU A 216 -0.43 -9.68 9.72
C LEU A 216 -0.04 -10.98 9.01
N VAL A 217 1.10 -11.03 8.35
CA VAL A 217 1.49 -12.22 7.57
C VAL A 217 1.67 -13.44 8.44
N PRO A 218 2.44 -13.43 9.55
CA PRO A 218 2.50 -14.58 10.47
C PRO A 218 1.14 -14.98 11.03
N PHE A 219 0.27 -14.02 11.35
CA PHE A 219 -1.08 -14.28 11.82
C PHE A 219 -1.92 -15.05 10.78
N LEU A 220 -1.91 -14.61 9.53
CA LEU A 220 -2.63 -15.29 8.44
C LEU A 220 -2.04 -16.67 8.13
N LEU A 221 -0.71 -16.80 8.12
CA LEU A 221 -0.05 -18.09 7.93
C LEU A 221 -0.40 -19.07 9.06
N SER A 222 -0.40 -18.62 10.32
CA SER A 222 -0.79 -19.47 11.46
C SER A 222 -2.24 -19.96 11.35
N ALA A 223 -3.16 -19.11 10.91
CA ALA A 223 -4.55 -19.51 10.70
C ALA A 223 -4.70 -20.50 9.54
N MET A 224 -4.00 -20.26 8.41
CA MET A 224 -4.00 -21.18 7.29
C MET A 224 -3.41 -22.55 7.65
N ASP A 225 -2.41 -22.58 8.52
CA ASP A 225 -1.79 -23.82 8.99
C ASP A 225 -2.78 -24.73 9.72
N LEU A 226 -3.68 -24.15 10.52
CA LEU A 226 -4.73 -24.91 11.18
C LEU A 226 -5.66 -25.60 10.19
N VAL A 227 -6.02 -24.96 9.09
CA VAL A 227 -6.84 -25.58 8.03
C VAL A 227 -6.01 -26.58 7.22
N ALA A 228 -4.76 -26.25 6.91
CA ALA A 228 -3.87 -27.12 6.12
C ALA A 228 -3.55 -28.45 6.84
N ASN A 229 -3.62 -28.46 8.17
CA ASN A 229 -3.44 -29.64 9.02
C ASN A 229 -4.79 -30.22 9.51
N GLU A 230 -5.91 -29.82 8.92
CA GLU A 230 -7.25 -30.33 9.21
C GLU A 230 -7.66 -30.20 10.70
N VAL A 231 -7.09 -29.20 11.42
CA VAL A 231 -7.44 -28.92 12.83
C VAL A 231 -8.84 -28.35 12.92
N SER A 232 -9.22 -27.45 12.00
CA SER A 232 -10.56 -26.87 11.93
C SER A 232 -10.83 -26.23 10.57
N ASP A 233 -12.06 -25.79 10.34
CA ASP A 233 -12.50 -25.07 9.15
C ASP A 233 -12.31 -23.54 9.29
N PRO A 234 -12.30 -22.79 8.17
CA PRO A 234 -12.11 -21.34 8.17
C PRO A 234 -13.12 -20.56 9.03
N GLU A 235 -14.39 -20.97 9.03
CA GLU A 235 -15.46 -20.28 9.76
C GLU A 235 -15.26 -20.42 11.27
N THR A 236 -14.92 -21.61 11.74
CA THR A 236 -14.66 -21.88 13.16
C THR A 236 -13.44 -21.13 13.66
N ILE A 237 -12.36 -21.06 12.84
CA ILE A 237 -11.14 -20.31 13.19
C ILE A 237 -11.45 -18.80 13.26
N ASP A 238 -12.18 -18.25 12.29
CA ASP A 238 -12.61 -16.85 12.32
C ASP A 238 -13.47 -16.53 13.55
N LYS A 239 -14.40 -17.41 13.92
CA LYS A 239 -15.20 -17.28 15.14
C LYS A 239 -14.32 -17.30 16.40
N ALA A 240 -13.39 -18.24 16.49
CA ALA A 240 -12.47 -18.32 17.63
C ALA A 240 -11.69 -17.01 17.81
N TRP A 241 -11.19 -16.42 16.72
CA TRP A 241 -10.46 -15.15 16.75
C TRP A 241 -11.37 -13.97 17.09
N THR A 242 -12.49 -13.81 16.39
CA THR A 242 -13.35 -12.64 16.54
C THR A 242 -14.04 -12.61 17.91
N LEU A 243 -14.55 -13.75 18.39
CA LEU A 243 -15.20 -13.85 19.70
C LEU A 243 -14.19 -13.80 20.85
N GLY A 244 -13.02 -14.44 20.67
CA GLY A 244 -12.00 -14.51 21.72
C GLY A 244 -11.25 -13.19 21.92
N THR A 245 -11.15 -12.35 20.89
CA THR A 245 -10.34 -11.10 20.94
C THR A 245 -11.18 -9.82 20.80
N GLY A 246 -12.43 -9.92 20.35
CA GLY A 246 -13.25 -8.77 19.97
C GLY A 246 -12.83 -8.14 18.65
N ALA A 247 -11.96 -8.78 17.87
CA ALA A 247 -11.54 -8.28 16.56
C ALA A 247 -12.72 -8.24 15.57
N PRO A 248 -12.84 -7.21 14.72
CA PRO A 248 -13.99 -7.06 13.81
C PRO A 248 -13.99 -8.06 12.66
N LYS A 249 -12.86 -8.71 12.38
CA LYS A 249 -12.70 -9.70 11.31
C LYS A 249 -11.75 -10.81 11.74
N GLY A 250 -12.05 -12.01 11.30
CA GLY A 250 -11.16 -13.15 11.42
C GLY A 250 -10.14 -13.23 10.27
N PRO A 251 -9.14 -14.12 10.39
CA PRO A 251 -8.04 -14.23 9.42
C PRO A 251 -8.51 -14.57 8.00
N PHE A 252 -9.52 -15.40 7.81
CA PHE A 252 -10.02 -15.78 6.48
C PHE A 252 -10.85 -14.66 5.85
N GLN A 253 -11.63 -13.91 6.63
CA GLN A 253 -12.28 -12.67 6.16
C GLN A 253 -11.26 -11.60 5.74
N ILE A 254 -10.10 -11.55 6.40
CA ILE A 254 -9.01 -10.65 6.02
C ILE A 254 -8.38 -11.15 4.71
N MET A 255 -8.12 -12.45 4.57
CA MET A 255 -7.56 -13.03 3.34
C MET A 255 -8.46 -12.78 2.13
N ASP A 256 -9.79 -12.93 2.27
CA ASP A 256 -10.74 -12.61 1.21
C ASP A 256 -10.72 -11.11 0.83
N THR A 257 -10.46 -10.24 1.80
CA THR A 257 -10.32 -8.79 1.54
C THR A 257 -9.00 -8.47 0.81
N VAL A 258 -7.91 -9.16 1.15
CA VAL A 258 -6.58 -9.01 0.53
C VAL A 258 -6.55 -9.64 -0.87
N GLY A 259 -7.32 -10.70 -1.07
CA GLY A 259 -7.37 -11.52 -2.27
C GLY A 259 -6.50 -12.77 -2.18
N LEU A 260 -7.06 -13.92 -2.58
CA LEU A 260 -6.43 -15.23 -2.40
C LEU A 260 -5.18 -15.41 -3.29
N GLU A 261 -5.10 -14.75 -4.44
CA GLU A 261 -3.88 -14.72 -5.25
C GLU A 261 -2.71 -14.02 -4.51
N THR A 262 -3.00 -12.94 -3.81
CA THR A 262 -2.01 -12.26 -2.97
C THR A 262 -1.59 -13.16 -1.80
N ALA A 263 -2.53 -13.83 -1.14
CA ALA A 263 -2.25 -14.77 -0.09
C ALA A 263 -1.37 -15.93 -0.59
N LYS A 264 -1.65 -16.50 -1.77
CA LYS A 264 -0.84 -17.52 -2.43
C LYS A 264 0.61 -17.03 -2.68
N ASN A 265 0.77 -15.82 -3.21
CA ASN A 265 2.09 -15.25 -3.47
C ASN A 265 2.91 -15.07 -2.17
N ILE A 266 2.25 -14.69 -1.08
CA ILE A 266 2.88 -14.61 0.25
C ILE A 266 3.33 -15.99 0.71
N VAL A 267 2.46 -17.02 0.64
CA VAL A 267 2.81 -18.41 1.00
C VAL A 267 4.02 -18.88 0.20
N LEU A 268 4.03 -18.67 -1.13
CA LEU A 268 5.15 -19.02 -2.00
C LEU A 268 6.46 -18.30 -1.62
N GLN A 269 6.38 -17.06 -1.18
CA GLN A 269 7.54 -16.30 -0.74
C GLN A 269 8.13 -16.86 0.55
N TYR A 270 7.29 -17.24 1.51
CA TYR A 270 7.73 -17.78 2.81
C TYR A 270 8.14 -19.28 2.73
N GLN A 271 7.66 -20.02 1.75
CA GLN A 271 8.07 -21.39 1.49
C GLN A 271 9.50 -21.51 0.92
N LYS A 272 10.06 -20.42 0.37
CA LYS A 272 11.38 -20.43 -0.27
C LYS A 272 12.48 -20.65 0.76
N VAL A 273 12.96 -21.89 0.84
CA VAL A 273 14.21 -22.28 1.50
C VAL A 273 15.25 -22.51 0.43
N PRO A 274 16.50 -22.04 0.56
CA PRO A 274 17.55 -22.27 -0.41
C PRO A 274 17.73 -23.75 -0.73
N ASP A 275 17.96 -24.08 -2.01
CA ASP A 275 18.11 -25.48 -2.48
C ASP A 275 19.34 -26.20 -1.94
N LEU A 276 20.21 -25.48 -1.24
CA LEU A 276 21.40 -26.02 -0.59
C LEU A 276 21.09 -26.94 0.61
N PHE A 277 19.85 -26.93 1.12
CA PHE A 277 19.46 -27.73 2.29
C PHE A 277 18.82 -29.06 1.89
N ASP A 278 19.15 -30.10 2.64
CA ASP A 278 18.51 -31.42 2.57
C ASP A 278 16.99 -31.29 2.71
N PRO A 279 16.16 -32.04 1.94
CA PRO A 279 14.70 -31.96 2.01
C PRO A 279 14.12 -32.17 3.42
N LEU A 280 14.76 -33.02 4.23
CA LEU A 280 14.33 -33.26 5.61
C LEU A 280 14.60 -32.05 6.50
N LEU A 281 15.78 -31.41 6.35
CA LEU A 281 16.13 -30.17 7.03
C LEU A 281 15.23 -29.01 6.58
N LYS A 282 14.89 -28.93 5.28
CA LYS A 282 13.91 -27.96 4.77
C LYS A 282 12.58 -28.08 5.51
N LYS A 283 12.06 -29.29 5.64
CA LYS A 283 10.79 -29.54 6.35
C LYS A 283 10.85 -29.16 7.83
N MET A 284 12.00 -29.37 8.49
CA MET A 284 12.20 -28.95 9.89
C MET A 284 12.37 -27.43 10.05
N MET A 285 12.84 -26.74 9.02
CA MET A 285 13.02 -25.28 9.02
C MET A 285 11.74 -24.52 8.69
N LEU A 286 10.74 -25.16 8.07
CA LEU A 286 9.47 -24.56 7.72
C LEU A 286 8.48 -24.75 8.88
N PRO A 287 8.06 -23.68 9.58
CA PRO A 287 7.22 -23.79 10.76
C PRO A 287 5.76 -24.15 10.44
N TYR A 288 5.36 -24.14 9.16
CA TYR A 288 3.99 -24.33 8.71
C TYR A 288 3.86 -25.33 7.56
N ASN A 289 2.67 -25.88 7.36
CA ASN A 289 2.31 -26.76 6.25
C ASN A 289 2.02 -25.95 4.96
N TYR A 290 3.06 -25.36 4.37
CA TYR A 290 2.93 -24.52 3.16
C TYR A 290 2.33 -25.27 1.95
N ASP A 291 2.63 -26.55 1.78
CA ASP A 291 2.06 -27.37 0.69
C ASP A 291 0.55 -27.55 0.86
N GLY A 292 0.09 -27.76 2.09
CA GLY A 292 -1.34 -27.81 2.43
C GLY A 292 -2.03 -26.47 2.15
N MET A 293 -1.42 -25.36 2.57
CA MET A 293 -1.94 -24.01 2.30
C MET A 293 -2.07 -23.75 0.80
N LEU A 294 -1.05 -24.08 0.01
CA LEU A 294 -1.06 -23.90 -1.45
C LEU A 294 -2.13 -24.75 -2.12
N ARG A 295 -2.35 -26.00 -1.69
CA ARG A 295 -3.42 -26.85 -2.21
C ARG A 295 -4.80 -26.20 -1.98
N ILE A 296 -5.03 -25.67 -0.79
CA ILE A 296 -6.29 -25.00 -0.44
C ILE A 296 -6.47 -23.74 -1.30
N LEU A 297 -5.48 -22.86 -1.34
CA LEU A 297 -5.55 -21.61 -2.10
C LEU A 297 -5.73 -21.86 -3.59
N ASN A 298 -4.99 -22.82 -4.18
CA ASN A 298 -5.14 -23.17 -5.59
C ASN A 298 -6.57 -23.66 -5.88
N LYS A 299 -7.13 -24.54 -5.05
CA LYS A 299 -8.51 -25.01 -5.22
C LYS A 299 -9.51 -23.86 -5.33
N TYR A 300 -9.46 -22.88 -4.42
CA TYR A 300 -10.36 -21.73 -4.46
C TYR A 300 -10.12 -20.85 -5.69
N ILE A 301 -8.84 -20.57 -6.03
CA ILE A 301 -8.46 -19.75 -7.18
C ILE A 301 -8.90 -20.40 -8.50
N ASP A 302 -8.68 -21.71 -8.66
CA ASP A 302 -9.07 -22.46 -9.86
C ASP A 302 -10.61 -22.50 -10.05
N GLU A 303 -11.37 -22.42 -8.96
CA GLU A 303 -12.82 -22.26 -8.97
C GLU A 303 -13.28 -20.79 -9.22
N GLY A 304 -12.36 -19.86 -9.44
CA GLY A 304 -12.66 -18.43 -9.62
C GLY A 304 -13.03 -17.67 -8.33
N LYS A 305 -12.86 -18.31 -7.17
CA LYS A 305 -13.15 -17.75 -5.84
C LYS A 305 -11.91 -17.05 -5.29
N ILE A 306 -11.63 -15.87 -5.82
CA ILE A 306 -10.40 -15.13 -5.49
C ILE A 306 -10.56 -14.13 -4.34
N GLY A 307 -11.69 -14.15 -3.66
CA GLY A 307 -11.99 -13.29 -2.51
C GLY A 307 -13.10 -12.27 -2.78
N LYS A 308 -13.12 -11.21 -1.99
CA LYS A 308 -14.19 -10.20 -2.02
C LYS A 308 -14.37 -9.54 -3.39
N SER A 309 -13.30 -9.38 -4.16
CA SER A 309 -13.32 -8.76 -5.51
C SER A 309 -14.08 -9.58 -6.56
N SER A 310 -14.12 -10.92 -6.41
CA SER A 310 -14.89 -11.82 -7.27
C SER A 310 -16.29 -12.12 -6.73
N GLY A 311 -16.64 -11.63 -5.53
CA GLY A 311 -17.88 -11.93 -4.83
C GLY A 311 -17.87 -13.24 -4.03
N GLU A 312 -16.81 -14.04 -4.13
CA GLU A 312 -16.63 -15.28 -3.36
C GLU A 312 -15.13 -15.55 -3.12
N GLY A 313 -14.80 -15.99 -1.93
CA GLY A 313 -13.52 -16.50 -1.51
C GLY A 313 -13.77 -17.64 -0.52
N PHE A 314 -13.22 -17.59 0.69
CA PHE A 314 -13.62 -18.47 1.79
C PHE A 314 -15.08 -18.23 2.17
N TYR A 315 -15.59 -17.02 1.93
CA TYR A 315 -16.97 -16.61 2.16
C TYR A 315 -17.60 -16.08 0.87
N LYS A 316 -18.96 -16.04 0.87
CA LYS A 316 -19.74 -15.37 -0.17
C LYS A 316 -20.04 -13.94 0.24
N TYR A 317 -19.88 -13.02 -0.70
CA TYR A 317 -20.11 -11.59 -0.51
C TYR A 317 -21.25 -11.10 -1.40
N SER A 318 -22.16 -10.34 -0.86
CA SER A 318 -23.15 -9.63 -1.67
C SER A 318 -22.53 -8.36 -2.28
N LYS A 319 -23.08 -7.87 -3.40
CA LYS A 319 -22.63 -6.59 -3.99
C LYS A 319 -22.79 -5.39 -3.04
N LYS A 320 -23.35 -5.59 -1.85
CA LYS A 320 -23.55 -4.57 -0.82
C LYS A 320 -22.52 -4.64 0.32
N ASP A 321 -21.72 -5.71 0.40
CA ASP A 321 -20.66 -5.93 1.39
C ASP A 321 -19.30 -5.45 0.85
#